data_98611b6372f5020d158b3ea5bb623f3c
#
_entry.id   98611b6372f5020d158b3ea5bb623f3c
#
_cell.length_a   1.000
_cell.length_b   1.000
_cell.length_c   1.000
_cell.angle_alpha   90.00
_cell.angle_beta   90.00
_cell.angle_gamma   90.00
#
_symmetry.space_group_name_H-M   'P 1'
#
loop_
_entity.id
_entity.type
_entity.pdbx_description
1 polymer ?
#
loop_
_entity_poly.entity_id
_entity_poly.type
_entity_poly.pdbx_seq_one_letter_code
_entity_poly.pdbx_strand_id
1 'polypeptide(L)'
;MTVYRIKVIVKFFLQFRDFLKKSKIEIELEEGADIFQVLESICNLYNLREKIFNEKNELRQWIRILKNGRQIKFLNGIRTKLRHGDVIALFPPTTGG
;
A
#
# COMPACT_ATOMS: atom_id res chain seq x y z
N MET A 1 -11.41 -22.55 -14.75
CA MET A 1 -11.51 -21.10 -14.91
C MET A 1 -10.15 -20.46 -14.66
N THR A 2 -9.70 -19.64 -15.57
CA THR A 2 -8.39 -19.03 -15.48
C THR A 2 -8.46 -17.76 -14.63
N VAL A 3 -7.64 -17.68 -13.59
CA VAL A 3 -7.53 -16.47 -12.77
C VAL A 3 -6.28 -15.73 -13.24
N TYR A 4 -6.47 -14.49 -13.66
CA TYR A 4 -5.36 -13.66 -14.06
C TYR A 4 -4.78 -12.97 -12.82
N ARG A 5 -3.47 -12.92 -12.75
CA ARG A 5 -2.78 -12.27 -11.65
C ARG A 5 -1.94 -11.13 -12.15
N ILE A 6 -1.82 -10.11 -11.31
CA ILE A 6 -0.98 -8.96 -11.58
C ILE A 6 0.10 -8.90 -10.52
N LYS A 7 1.21 -8.27 -10.86
CA LYS A 7 2.28 -7.98 -9.90
C LYS A 7 2.40 -6.49 -9.77
N VAL A 8 2.43 -6.01 -8.53
CA VAL A 8 2.67 -4.60 -8.25
C VAL A 8 3.89 -4.49 -7.36
N ILE A 9 4.55 -3.35 -7.44
CA ILE A 9 5.73 -3.07 -6.63
C ILE A 9 5.31 -2.10 -5.55
N VAL A 10 5.66 -2.43 -4.29
CA VAL A 10 5.41 -1.53 -3.18
C VAL A 10 6.74 -1.03 -2.68
N LYS A 11 6.90 0.29 -2.64
CA LYS A 11 8.10 0.94 -2.13
C LYS A 11 7.81 1.51 -0.75
N PHE A 12 8.73 1.27 0.16
CA PHE A 12 8.62 1.75 1.53
C PHE A 12 9.59 2.90 1.74
N PHE A 13 9.13 3.92 2.45
CA PHE A 13 9.93 5.11 2.70
C PHE A 13 9.99 5.41 4.19
N LEU A 14 11.04 6.12 4.59
CA LEU A 14 11.23 6.63 5.95
C LEU A 14 11.13 5.50 6.98
N GLN A 15 10.32 5.67 8.01
CA GLN A 15 10.22 4.72 9.09
C GLN A 15 9.72 3.34 8.66
N PHE A 16 8.89 3.27 7.62
CA PHE A 16 8.47 1.97 7.10
C PHE A 16 9.65 1.20 6.54
N ARG A 17 10.50 1.88 5.77
CA ARG A 17 11.69 1.27 5.23
C ARG A 17 12.65 0.82 6.35
N ASP A 18 12.81 1.67 7.34
CA ASP A 18 13.71 1.37 8.45
C ASP A 18 13.18 0.22 9.30
N PHE A 19 11.89 0.22 9.57
CA PHE A 19 11.24 -0.82 10.36
C PHE A 19 11.30 -2.18 9.67
N LEU A 20 11.00 -2.21 8.38
CA LEU A 20 10.97 -3.46 7.61
C LEU A 20 12.34 -3.87 7.11
N LYS A 21 13.30 -2.96 7.10
CA LYS A 21 14.64 -3.17 6.54
C LYS A 21 14.56 -3.59 5.07
N LYS A 22 13.56 -3.07 4.38
CA LYS A 22 13.34 -3.30 2.96
C LYS A 22 12.90 -2.01 2.32
N SER A 23 13.40 -1.75 1.11
CA SER A 23 13.00 -0.57 0.35
C SER A 23 11.85 -0.85 -0.60
N LYS A 24 11.69 -2.09 -1.00
CA LYS A 24 10.58 -2.46 -1.91
C LYS A 24 10.31 -3.96 -1.84
N ILE A 25 9.09 -4.32 -2.21
CA ILE A 25 8.67 -5.71 -2.37
C ILE A 25 7.78 -5.81 -3.59
N GLU A 26 7.62 -7.03 -4.11
CA GLU A 26 6.62 -7.33 -5.12
C GLU A 26 5.45 -8.03 -4.44
N ILE A 27 4.25 -7.68 -4.85
CA ILE A 27 3.04 -8.35 -4.36
C ILE A 27 2.27 -8.84 -5.56
N GLU A 28 1.85 -10.10 -5.52
CA GLU A 28 1.01 -10.70 -6.54
C GLU A 28 -0.44 -10.67 -6.08
N LEU A 29 -1.32 -10.20 -6.95
CA LEU A 29 -2.74 -10.03 -6.64
C LEU A 29 -3.56 -10.52 -7.81
N GLU A 30 -4.84 -10.78 -7.57
CA GLU A 30 -5.77 -11.09 -8.65
C GLU A 30 -6.06 -9.84 -9.45
N GLU A 31 -6.32 -10.01 -10.74
CA GLU A 31 -6.73 -8.90 -11.60
C GLU A 31 -7.98 -8.25 -11.03
N GLY A 32 -8.02 -6.93 -11.07
CA GLY A 32 -9.11 -6.17 -10.48
C GLY A 32 -8.88 -5.75 -9.04
N ALA A 33 -7.76 -6.13 -8.46
CA ALA A 33 -7.42 -5.75 -7.09
C ALA A 33 -7.26 -4.22 -6.97
N ASP A 34 -7.41 -3.74 -5.75
CA ASP A 34 -7.29 -2.31 -5.45
C ASP A 34 -6.24 -2.06 -4.38
N ILE A 35 -6.05 -0.79 -4.03
CA ILE A 35 -5.07 -0.39 -3.02
C ILE A 35 -5.35 -1.07 -1.68
N PHE A 36 -6.63 -1.20 -1.30
CA PHE A 36 -6.98 -1.84 -0.03
C PHE A 36 -6.41 -3.25 0.06
N GLN A 37 -6.47 -4.01 -1.04
CA GLN A 37 -5.96 -5.37 -1.06
C GLN A 37 -4.44 -5.42 -0.93
N VAL A 38 -3.74 -4.44 -1.49
CA VAL A 38 -2.29 -4.30 -1.28
C VAL A 38 -2.00 -4.06 0.19
N LEU A 39 -2.73 -3.14 0.82
CA LEU A 39 -2.52 -2.81 2.23
C LEU A 39 -2.82 -4.01 3.13
N GLU A 40 -3.88 -4.76 2.81
CA GLU A 40 -4.19 -5.98 3.56
C GLU A 40 -3.05 -6.98 3.47
N SER A 41 -2.49 -7.17 2.28
CA SER A 41 -1.36 -8.09 2.09
C SER A 41 -0.16 -7.67 2.92
N ILE A 42 0.16 -6.37 2.91
CA ILE A 42 1.29 -5.85 3.69
C ILE A 42 1.06 -6.04 5.18
N CYS A 43 -0.16 -5.74 5.64
CA CYS A 43 -0.49 -5.90 7.05
C CYS A 43 -0.33 -7.34 7.51
N ASN A 44 -0.74 -8.29 6.67
CA ASN A 44 -0.63 -9.71 7.01
C ASN A 44 0.82 -10.21 6.96
N LEU A 45 1.61 -9.73 6.00
CA LEU A 45 3.00 -10.17 5.86
C LEU A 45 3.90 -9.63 6.96
N TYR A 46 3.68 -8.41 7.40
CA TYR A 46 4.62 -7.71 8.28
C TYR A 46 4.01 -7.23 9.59
N ASN A 47 2.78 -7.60 9.86
CA ASN A 47 2.10 -7.21 11.10
C ASN A 47 2.05 -5.69 11.28
N LEU A 48 1.63 -4.99 10.22
CA LEU A 48 1.60 -3.53 10.20
C LEU A 48 0.20 -2.93 10.38
N ARG A 49 -0.78 -3.74 10.73
CA ARG A 49 -2.17 -3.27 10.74
C ARG A 49 -2.36 -2.02 11.62
N GLU A 50 -1.79 -2.03 12.81
CA GLU A 50 -1.96 -0.89 13.72
C GLU A 50 -1.27 0.37 13.24
N LYS A 51 -0.25 0.23 12.41
CA LYS A 51 0.46 1.37 11.87
C LYS A 51 -0.23 1.99 10.67
N ILE A 52 -1.03 1.20 9.97
CA ILE A 52 -1.67 1.63 8.71
C ILE A 52 -3.14 1.95 8.93
N PHE A 53 -3.84 1.14 9.71
CA PHE A 53 -5.26 1.31 9.97
C PHE A 53 -5.52 1.66 11.42
N ASN A 54 -6.59 2.43 11.67
CA ASN A 54 -7.02 2.74 13.02
C ASN A 54 -7.94 1.64 13.55
N GLU A 55 -8.50 1.85 14.74
CA GLU A 55 -9.37 0.87 15.40
C GLU A 55 -10.63 0.57 14.60
N LYS A 56 -11.05 1.48 13.75
CA LYS A 56 -12.25 1.32 12.92
C LYS A 56 -11.91 0.74 11.54
N ASN A 57 -10.67 0.24 11.35
CA ASN A 57 -10.20 -0.26 10.07
C ASN A 57 -10.19 0.79 8.96
N GLU A 58 -10.03 2.03 9.34
CA GLU A 58 -9.89 3.11 8.39
C GLU A 58 -8.42 3.45 8.23
N LEU A 59 -8.02 3.81 7.02
CA LEU A 59 -6.65 4.25 6.76
C LEU A 59 -6.33 5.46 7.65
N ARG A 60 -5.20 5.38 8.34
CA ARG A 60 -4.80 6.49 9.20
C ARG A 60 -4.56 7.74 8.38
N GLN A 61 -5.01 8.86 8.93
CA GLN A 61 -5.08 10.13 8.22
C GLN A 61 -3.74 10.63 7.70
N TRP A 62 -2.66 10.30 8.39
CA TRP A 62 -1.31 10.79 8.04
C TRP A 62 -0.55 9.87 7.08
N ILE A 63 -1.08 8.71 6.81
CA ILE A 63 -0.44 7.79 5.85
C ILE A 63 -0.64 8.37 4.45
N ARG A 64 0.45 8.46 3.71
CA ARG A 64 0.39 8.94 2.33
C ARG A 64 0.73 7.79 1.40
N ILE A 65 -0.11 7.60 0.41
CA ILE A 65 0.04 6.51 -0.55
C ILE A 65 -0.03 7.10 -1.94
N LEU A 66 0.95 6.75 -2.77
CA LEU A 66 0.96 7.19 -4.16
C LEU A 66 0.91 5.97 -5.07
N LYS A 67 0.16 6.09 -6.14
CA LYS A 67 0.14 5.11 -7.22
C LYS A 67 0.77 5.76 -8.44
N ASN A 68 1.91 5.23 -8.86
CA ASN A 68 2.66 5.77 -10.00
C ASN A 68 2.88 7.28 -9.88
N GLY A 69 3.20 7.73 -8.66
CA GLY A 69 3.49 9.13 -8.38
C GLY A 69 2.29 10.00 -8.06
N ARG A 70 1.09 9.47 -8.09
CA ARG A 70 -0.12 10.24 -7.79
C ARG A 70 -0.70 9.82 -6.44
N GLN A 71 -1.03 10.77 -5.60
CA GLN A 71 -1.65 10.47 -4.32
C GLN A 71 -3.04 9.87 -4.56
N ILE A 72 -3.32 8.76 -3.88
CA ILE A 72 -4.58 8.06 -4.09
C ILE A 72 -5.79 8.87 -3.65
N LYS A 73 -5.61 9.84 -2.76
CA LYS A 73 -6.73 10.70 -2.35
C LYS A 73 -7.28 11.52 -3.52
N PHE A 74 -6.48 11.74 -4.56
CA PHE A 74 -6.93 12.42 -5.78
C PHE A 74 -7.43 11.44 -6.84
N LEU A 75 -7.44 10.17 -6.53
CA LEU A 75 -7.99 9.10 -7.36
C LEU A 75 -9.23 8.57 -6.65
N ASN A 76 -9.32 7.27 -6.45
CA ASN A 76 -10.44 6.65 -5.74
C ASN A 76 -10.05 6.18 -4.33
N GLY A 77 -9.04 6.79 -3.72
CA GLY A 77 -8.60 6.41 -2.40
C GLY A 77 -8.16 4.95 -2.36
N ILE A 78 -8.49 4.26 -1.29
CA ILE A 78 -8.11 2.84 -1.16
C ILE A 78 -8.84 1.93 -2.12
N ARG A 79 -9.86 2.45 -2.84
CA ARG A 79 -10.57 1.68 -3.86
C ARG A 79 -9.98 1.88 -5.25
N THR A 80 -8.87 2.60 -5.36
CA THR A 80 -8.19 2.79 -6.63
C THR A 80 -7.74 1.44 -7.19
N LYS A 81 -8.16 1.14 -8.41
CA LYS A 81 -7.83 -0.13 -9.06
C LYS A 81 -6.38 -0.16 -9.51
N LEU A 82 -5.82 -1.36 -9.53
CA LEU A 82 -4.43 -1.58 -9.87
C LEU A 82 -4.30 -2.37 -11.16
N ARG A 83 -3.18 -2.17 -11.83
CA ARG A 83 -2.82 -2.92 -13.03
C ARG A 83 -1.43 -3.51 -12.84
N HIS A 84 -1.14 -4.53 -13.63
CA HIS A 84 0.19 -5.14 -13.62
C HIS A 84 1.27 -4.08 -13.85
N GLY A 85 2.29 -4.10 -13.00
CA GLY A 85 3.40 -3.16 -13.11
C GLY A 85 3.24 -1.87 -12.34
N ASP A 86 2.08 -1.63 -11.74
CA ASP A 86 1.89 -0.41 -10.95
C ASP A 86 2.87 -0.36 -9.78
N VAL A 87 3.29 0.86 -9.45
CA VAL A 87 4.21 1.12 -8.34
C VAL A 87 3.46 1.89 -7.27
N ILE A 88 3.42 1.33 -6.09
CA ILE A 88 2.76 1.92 -4.93
C ILE A 88 3.84 2.40 -3.97
N ALA A 89 3.80 3.68 -3.63
CA ALA A 89 4.73 4.26 -2.65
C ALA A 89 4.00 4.49 -1.34
N LEU A 90 4.56 3.97 -0.27
CA LEU A 90 3.94 4.03 1.05
C LEU A 90 4.80 4.88 1.98
N PHE A 91 4.23 5.96 2.47
CA PHE A 91 4.90 6.90 3.37
C PHE A 91 4.21 6.91 4.73
N PRO A 92 4.96 6.76 5.81
CA PRO A 92 4.37 6.91 7.15
C PRO A 92 4.09 8.37 7.44
N PRO A 93 3.36 8.65 8.53
CA PRO A 93 3.20 10.03 8.93
C PRO A 93 4.56 10.63 9.26
N THR A 94 4.77 11.86 8.83
CA THR A 94 5.97 12.58 9.22
C THR A 94 5.73 13.12 10.61
N THR A 95 6.51 12.64 11.53
CA THR A 95 6.44 13.13 12.90
C THR A 95 7.36 14.33 13.01
N GLY A 96 7.02 15.34 12.35
CA GLY A 96 7.93 16.46 12.39
C GLY A 96 7.26 17.60 13.07
N GLY A 97 6.82 17.40 13.95
CA GLY A 97 6.26 18.54 14.37
C GLY A 97 5.19 18.77 14.93
#